data_fe71b35778ef96494d4d95d3854d4f46
#
_entry.id   fe71b35778ef96494d4d95d3854d4f46
#
_cell.length_a   1.000
_cell.length_b   1.000
_cell.length_c   1.000
_cell.angle_alpha   90.00
_cell.angle_beta   90.00
_cell.angle_gamma   90.00
#
_symmetry.space_group_name_H-M   'P 1'
#
loop_
_entity.id
_entity.type
_entity.pdbx_description
1 polymer ?
#
loop_
_entity_poly.entity_id
_entity_poly.type
_entity_poly.pdbx_seq_one_letter_code
_entity_poly.pdbx_strand_id
1 'polypeptide(L)'
;MIRPFRSSRILRREAGFTLLEMLVVVAVMGFALGLIITRGPVRSQSLEMKAAVNEVAQGLRLARSRAIATNTPVQFAVDVPARSFRIDRGEPTVLPRSLTIAMTAVSQETLGTRLAAIRFNGDGSATGGRIELGDGQRRAQVGVDWLTGRVSVLQVR
;
A
#
# COMPACT_ATOMS: atom_id res chain seq x y z
N MET A 1 73.73 26.62 -35.84
CA MET A 1 73.88 25.43 -35.03
C MET A 1 72.57 25.18 -34.33
N ILE A 2 71.65 24.38 -34.93
CA ILE A 2 70.27 24.18 -34.50
C ILE A 2 70.17 22.78 -33.90
N ARG A 3 69.84 22.67 -32.62
CA ARG A 3 69.63 21.42 -31.92
C ARG A 3 68.22 20.93 -32.16
N PRO A 4 67.97 19.68 -32.56
CA PRO A 4 66.63 19.16 -32.68
C PRO A 4 66.06 18.81 -31.32
N PHE A 5 64.80 19.23 -31.11
CA PHE A 5 63.95 18.94 -29.93
C PHE A 5 63.49 17.48 -30.01
N ARG A 6 63.96 16.66 -29.07
CA ARG A 6 63.62 15.24 -28.99
C ARG A 6 62.27 15.10 -28.26
N SER A 7 61.24 14.90 -29.00
CA SER A 7 59.89 14.65 -28.47
C SER A 7 59.81 13.20 -27.92
N SER A 8 59.86 13.04 -26.61
CA SER A 8 59.64 11.75 -25.96
C SER A 8 58.13 11.43 -25.97
N ARG A 9 57.70 10.56 -26.88
CA ARG A 9 56.38 9.96 -26.87
C ARG A 9 56.29 9.03 -25.63
N ILE A 10 55.51 9.48 -24.63
CA ILE A 10 55.06 8.63 -23.53
C ILE A 10 54.07 7.64 -24.11
N LEU A 11 54.50 6.40 -24.33
CA LEU A 11 53.61 5.28 -24.68
C LEU A 11 52.72 5.03 -23.45
N ARG A 12 51.48 5.52 -23.48
CA ARG A 12 50.44 5.10 -22.54
C ARG A 12 50.23 3.60 -22.78
N ARG A 13 50.67 2.77 -21.84
CA ARG A 13 50.29 1.36 -21.80
C ARG A 13 48.80 1.32 -21.59
N GLU A 14 48.07 0.97 -22.62
CA GLU A 14 46.65 0.56 -22.50
C GLU A 14 46.67 -0.77 -21.77
N ALA A 15 46.35 -0.77 -20.47
CA ALA A 15 46.13 -1.99 -19.70
C ALA A 15 44.77 -2.55 -20.12
N GLY A 16 44.76 -3.52 -21.01
CA GLY A 16 43.57 -4.29 -21.31
C GLY A 16 43.11 -5.12 -20.11
N PHE A 17 41.80 -5.23 -19.89
CA PHE A 17 41.26 -6.09 -18.85
C PHE A 17 41.66 -7.55 -19.07
N THR A 18 42.08 -8.22 -18.00
CA THR A 18 42.39 -9.64 -18.06
C THR A 18 41.11 -10.48 -18.02
N LEU A 19 41.13 -11.65 -18.62
CA LEU A 19 40.03 -12.60 -18.60
C LEU A 19 39.66 -13.01 -17.16
N LEU A 20 40.70 -13.12 -16.29
CA LEU A 20 40.52 -13.38 -14.86
C LEU A 20 39.75 -12.25 -14.16
N GLU A 21 40.02 -10.99 -14.48
CA GLU A 21 39.39 -9.84 -13.88
C GLU A 21 37.89 -9.80 -14.23
N MET A 22 37.53 -10.08 -15.48
CA MET A 22 36.14 -10.19 -15.90
C MET A 22 35.41 -11.33 -15.21
N LEU A 23 36.07 -12.47 -14.99
CA LEU A 23 35.50 -13.60 -14.27
C LEU A 23 35.20 -13.25 -12.81
N VAL A 24 36.13 -12.56 -12.15
CA VAL A 24 35.96 -12.10 -10.76
C VAL A 24 34.80 -11.09 -10.67
N VAL A 25 34.71 -10.13 -11.62
CA VAL A 25 33.62 -9.15 -11.64
C VAL A 25 32.25 -9.84 -11.78
N VAL A 26 32.13 -10.81 -12.70
CA VAL A 26 30.88 -11.55 -12.88
C VAL A 26 30.53 -12.37 -11.63
N ALA A 27 31.54 -13.01 -11.00
CA ALA A 27 31.32 -13.76 -9.77
C ALA A 27 30.85 -12.86 -8.62
N VAL A 28 31.48 -11.69 -8.43
CA VAL A 28 31.07 -10.71 -7.41
C VAL A 28 29.67 -10.16 -7.68
N MET A 29 29.36 -9.84 -8.94
CA MET A 29 28.00 -9.40 -9.32
C MET A 29 26.96 -10.49 -9.05
N GLY A 30 27.25 -11.74 -9.41
CA GLY A 30 26.35 -12.87 -9.13
C GLY A 30 26.11 -13.06 -7.63
N PHE A 31 27.17 -12.96 -6.84
CA PHE A 31 27.08 -13.04 -5.38
C PHE A 31 26.27 -11.87 -4.78
N ALA A 32 26.53 -10.66 -5.25
CA ALA A 32 25.77 -9.46 -4.80
C ALA A 32 24.29 -9.54 -5.13
N LEU A 33 23.93 -10.00 -6.35
CA LEU A 33 22.53 -10.23 -6.75
C LEU A 33 21.90 -11.32 -5.90
N GLY A 34 22.61 -12.41 -5.61
CA GLY A 34 22.14 -13.49 -4.74
C GLY A 34 21.79 -12.98 -3.34
N LEU A 35 22.60 -12.11 -2.75
CA LEU A 35 22.32 -11.51 -1.44
C LEU A 35 21.09 -10.59 -1.44
N ILE A 36 20.83 -9.89 -2.53
CA ILE A 36 19.64 -9.01 -2.66
C ILE A 36 18.36 -9.86 -2.72
N ILE A 37 18.39 -10.96 -3.47
CA ILE A 37 17.23 -11.85 -3.62
C ILE A 37 16.90 -12.57 -2.32
N THR A 38 17.89 -12.98 -1.53
CA THR A 38 17.66 -13.69 -0.26
C THR A 38 17.11 -12.79 0.86
N ARG A 39 17.29 -11.47 0.77
CA ARG A 39 16.76 -10.53 1.77
C ARG A 39 15.26 -10.33 1.67
N GLY A 40 14.61 -10.78 0.60
CA GLY A 40 13.17 -10.59 0.38
C GLY A 40 12.74 -9.12 0.37
N PRO A 41 11.52 -8.80 -0.03
CA PRO A 41 11.01 -7.45 0.10
C PRO A 41 10.95 -7.09 1.58
N VAL A 42 11.64 -6.02 2.00
CA VAL A 42 11.51 -5.46 3.35
C VAL A 42 10.06 -4.99 3.48
N ARG A 43 9.19 -5.85 4.00
CA ARG A 43 7.81 -5.50 4.34
C ARG A 43 7.86 -4.53 5.52
N SER A 44 8.00 -3.27 5.22
CA SER A 44 7.86 -2.23 6.23
C SER A 44 6.41 -2.23 6.71
N GLN A 45 6.17 -2.48 7.99
CA GLN A 45 4.82 -2.40 8.60
C GLN A 45 4.12 -1.09 8.25
N SER A 46 4.91 -0.01 8.08
CA SER A 46 4.36 1.28 7.67
C SER A 46 3.82 1.29 6.24
N LEU A 47 4.41 0.51 5.33
CA LEU A 47 3.90 0.38 3.96
C LEU A 47 2.66 -0.51 3.92
N GLU A 48 2.63 -1.61 4.70
CA GLU A 48 1.44 -2.46 4.83
C GLU A 48 0.26 -1.67 5.38
N MET A 49 0.49 -0.86 6.42
CA MET A 49 -0.56 -0.01 6.99
C MET A 49 -1.08 1.02 5.98
N LYS A 50 -0.18 1.73 5.28
CA LYS A 50 -0.59 2.70 4.24
C LYS A 50 -1.37 2.03 3.12
N ALA A 51 -0.94 0.86 2.67
CA ALA A 51 -1.64 0.08 1.65
C ALA A 51 -3.05 -0.30 2.12
N ALA A 52 -3.20 -0.84 3.33
CA ALA A 52 -4.49 -1.23 3.89
C ALA A 52 -5.44 -0.03 4.07
N VAL A 53 -4.93 1.10 4.56
CA VAL A 53 -5.72 2.34 4.69
C VAL A 53 -6.22 2.82 3.33
N ASN A 54 -5.35 2.80 2.31
CA ASN A 54 -5.74 3.17 0.96
C ASN A 54 -6.75 2.20 0.36
N GLU A 55 -6.60 0.91 0.60
CA GLU A 55 -7.50 -0.13 0.13
C GLU A 55 -8.91 0.02 0.72
N VAL A 56 -9.01 0.25 2.03
CA VAL A 56 -10.29 0.56 2.69
C VAL A 56 -10.90 1.85 2.14
N ALA A 57 -10.11 2.92 2.00
CA ALA A 57 -10.61 4.18 1.47
C ALA A 57 -11.09 4.07 0.01
N GLN A 58 -10.40 3.28 -0.82
CA GLN A 58 -10.80 3.00 -2.20
C GLN A 58 -12.08 2.16 -2.24
N GLY A 59 -12.20 1.13 -1.38
CA GLY A 59 -13.41 0.33 -1.25
C GLY A 59 -14.64 1.17 -0.88
N LEU A 60 -14.50 2.09 0.08
CA LEU A 60 -15.56 3.02 0.46
C LEU A 60 -15.95 3.97 -0.68
N ARG A 61 -14.96 4.51 -1.40
CA ARG A 61 -15.23 5.38 -2.58
C ARG A 61 -15.92 4.60 -3.70
N LEU A 62 -15.52 3.35 -3.91
CA LEU A 62 -16.16 2.46 -4.89
C LEU A 62 -17.60 2.14 -4.51
N ALA A 63 -17.86 1.85 -3.24
CA ALA A 63 -19.23 1.62 -2.74
C ALA A 63 -20.11 2.85 -2.99
N ARG A 64 -19.61 4.05 -2.66
CA ARG A 64 -20.33 5.30 -2.94
C ARG A 64 -20.57 5.52 -4.43
N SER A 65 -19.55 5.34 -5.25
CA SER A 65 -19.69 5.49 -6.71
C SER A 65 -20.69 4.54 -7.31
N ARG A 66 -20.72 3.28 -6.84
CA ARG A 66 -21.73 2.30 -7.27
C ARG A 66 -23.15 2.71 -6.85
N ALA A 67 -23.32 3.16 -5.60
CA ALA A 67 -24.61 3.61 -5.10
C ALA A 67 -25.20 4.73 -5.98
N ILE A 68 -24.37 5.73 -6.31
CA ILE A 68 -24.76 6.84 -7.18
C ILE A 68 -25.07 6.35 -8.60
N ALA A 69 -24.19 5.52 -9.18
CA ALA A 69 -24.33 5.06 -10.56
C ALA A 69 -25.55 4.18 -10.78
N THR A 70 -25.92 3.36 -9.78
CA THR A 70 -27.09 2.46 -9.85
C THR A 70 -28.34 3.05 -9.24
N ASN A 71 -28.25 4.21 -8.59
CA ASN A 71 -29.30 4.83 -7.78
C ASN A 71 -29.92 3.84 -6.77
N THR A 72 -29.10 2.95 -6.19
CA THR A 72 -29.51 1.94 -5.22
C THR A 72 -28.56 1.96 -4.01
N PRO A 73 -29.06 1.66 -2.80
CA PRO A 73 -28.18 1.59 -1.63
C PRO A 73 -27.11 0.50 -1.78
N VAL A 74 -25.86 0.83 -1.46
CA VAL A 74 -24.71 -0.09 -1.47
C VAL A 74 -24.10 -0.15 -0.07
N GLN A 75 -23.87 -1.34 0.45
CA GLN A 75 -23.27 -1.56 1.76
C GLN A 75 -21.77 -1.83 1.66
N PHE A 76 -21.00 -1.19 2.53
CA PHE A 76 -19.60 -1.51 2.82
C PHE A 76 -19.56 -2.16 4.21
N ALA A 77 -19.42 -3.49 4.27
CA ALA A 77 -19.43 -4.25 5.51
C ALA A 77 -18.01 -4.62 5.92
N VAL A 78 -17.69 -4.44 7.21
CA VAL A 78 -16.40 -4.80 7.82
C VAL A 78 -16.64 -5.94 8.79
N ASP A 79 -15.92 -7.03 8.62
CA ASP A 79 -15.82 -8.13 9.57
C ASP A 79 -14.54 -7.94 10.40
N VAL A 80 -14.69 -7.43 11.62
CA VAL A 80 -13.58 -7.12 12.50
C VAL A 80 -12.83 -8.38 12.92
N PRO A 81 -13.48 -9.48 13.34
CA PRO A 81 -12.83 -10.75 13.64
C PRO A 81 -12.08 -11.36 12.46
N ALA A 82 -12.70 -11.36 11.25
CA ALA A 82 -12.09 -11.91 10.05
C ALA A 82 -11.07 -10.96 9.42
N ARG A 83 -10.97 -9.72 9.90
CA ARG A 83 -10.12 -8.68 9.33
C ARG A 83 -10.33 -8.50 7.83
N SER A 84 -11.57 -8.44 7.42
CA SER A 84 -11.93 -8.29 6.02
C SER A 84 -13.05 -7.28 5.85
N PHE A 85 -13.14 -6.74 4.64
CA PHE A 85 -14.28 -5.94 4.24
C PHE A 85 -14.83 -6.41 2.92
N ARG A 86 -16.08 -6.11 2.65
CA ARG A 86 -16.74 -6.41 1.38
C ARG A 86 -17.72 -5.32 1.00
N ILE A 87 -17.99 -5.21 -0.29
CA ILE A 87 -18.99 -4.31 -0.85
C ILE A 87 -20.17 -5.17 -1.28
N ASP A 88 -21.31 -4.97 -0.64
CA ASP A 88 -22.53 -5.79 -0.82
C ASP A 88 -22.25 -7.30 -0.67
N ARG A 89 -22.58 -8.07 -1.71
CA ARG A 89 -22.37 -9.52 -1.81
C ARG A 89 -21.06 -9.87 -2.52
N GLY A 90 -20.17 -8.88 -2.74
CA GLY A 90 -18.89 -9.12 -3.38
C GLY A 90 -17.96 -9.97 -2.52
N GLU A 91 -16.86 -10.40 -3.13
CA GLU A 91 -15.80 -11.14 -2.44
C GLU A 91 -15.17 -10.32 -1.32
N PRO A 92 -14.88 -10.94 -0.15
CA PRO A 92 -14.23 -10.24 0.94
C PRO A 92 -12.76 -9.98 0.63
N THR A 93 -12.32 -8.75 0.84
CA THR A 93 -10.92 -8.35 0.81
C THR A 93 -10.32 -8.50 2.20
N VAL A 94 -9.29 -9.32 2.33
CA VAL A 94 -8.64 -9.63 3.61
C VAL A 94 -7.50 -8.66 3.87
N LEU A 95 -7.50 -8.02 5.03
CA LEU A 95 -6.46 -7.10 5.46
C LEU A 95 -5.30 -7.83 6.18
N PRO A 96 -4.07 -7.26 6.18
CA PRO A 96 -2.91 -7.87 6.80
C PRO A 96 -3.14 -8.22 8.28
N ARG A 97 -2.65 -9.38 8.69
CA ARG A 97 -2.79 -9.87 10.08
C ARG A 97 -2.02 -9.02 11.11
N SER A 98 -1.05 -8.26 10.65
CA SER A 98 -0.26 -7.32 11.46
C SER A 98 -1.06 -6.11 11.95
N LEU A 99 -2.26 -5.87 11.38
CA LEU A 99 -3.07 -4.69 11.68
C LEU A 99 -4.22 -5.03 12.62
N THR A 100 -4.49 -4.14 13.55
CA THR A 100 -5.71 -4.10 14.35
C THR A 100 -6.77 -3.26 13.61
N ILE A 101 -8.02 -3.69 13.67
CA ILE A 101 -9.14 -3.01 13.04
C ILE A 101 -10.19 -2.74 14.10
N ALA A 102 -10.67 -1.50 14.15
CA ALA A 102 -11.84 -1.13 14.92
C ALA A 102 -12.77 -0.31 14.04
N MET A 103 -14.07 -0.44 14.24
CA MET A 103 -15.07 0.32 13.51
C MET A 103 -16.06 0.94 14.46
N THR A 104 -16.35 2.22 14.26
CA THR A 104 -17.43 2.94 14.92
C THR A 104 -18.41 3.39 13.85
N ALA A 105 -19.57 2.78 13.78
CA ALA A 105 -20.65 3.21 12.91
C ALA A 105 -21.68 4.04 13.70
N VAL A 106 -22.22 5.09 13.10
CA VAL A 106 -23.21 5.97 13.75
C VAL A 106 -24.59 5.32 13.77
N SER A 107 -24.87 4.42 12.85
CA SER A 107 -26.10 3.61 12.83
C SER A 107 -25.73 2.15 13.08
N GLN A 108 -26.31 1.57 14.12
CA GLN A 108 -26.23 0.14 14.41
C GLN A 108 -27.07 -0.65 13.38
N GLU A 109 -26.68 -0.69 12.14
CA GLU A 109 -27.04 -1.81 11.29
C GLU A 109 -26.13 -2.98 11.66
N THR A 110 -26.30 -3.44 12.87
CA THR A 110 -25.63 -4.61 13.40
C THR A 110 -26.31 -5.82 12.78
N LEU A 111 -25.76 -6.29 11.67
CA LEU A 111 -26.03 -7.65 11.19
C LEU A 111 -25.35 -8.66 12.14
N GLY A 112 -25.80 -8.70 13.40
CA GLY A 112 -25.17 -9.48 14.46
C GLY A 112 -23.90 -8.80 15.00
N THR A 113 -23.39 -9.30 16.13
CA THR A 113 -22.25 -8.76 16.92
C THR A 113 -20.91 -8.71 16.20
N ARG A 114 -20.81 -9.09 14.91
CA ARG A 114 -19.55 -9.27 14.19
C ARG A 114 -19.35 -8.37 12.96
N LEU A 115 -20.45 -7.88 12.38
CA LEU A 115 -20.40 -7.10 11.14
C LEU A 115 -20.88 -5.68 11.40
N ALA A 116 -20.01 -4.71 11.17
CA ALA A 116 -20.40 -3.31 11.13
C ALA A 116 -20.42 -2.83 9.67
N ALA A 117 -21.42 -2.06 9.28
CA ALA A 117 -21.58 -1.63 7.90
C ALA A 117 -21.80 -0.12 7.78
N ILE A 118 -21.28 0.46 6.71
CA ILE A 118 -21.60 1.80 6.24
C ILE A 118 -22.40 1.63 4.95
N ARG A 119 -23.60 2.22 4.91
CA ARG A 119 -24.45 2.22 3.72
C ARG A 119 -24.33 3.56 3.01
N PHE A 120 -24.14 3.50 1.71
CA PHE A 120 -24.21 4.65 0.82
C PHE A 120 -25.54 4.61 0.07
N ASN A 121 -26.20 5.75 -0.04
CA ASN A 121 -27.46 5.91 -0.77
C ASN A 121 -27.21 6.40 -2.20
N GLY A 122 -28.23 6.29 -3.07
CA GLY A 122 -28.13 6.72 -4.46
C GLY A 122 -27.90 8.23 -4.65
N ASP A 123 -28.28 9.05 -3.67
CA ASP A 123 -28.00 10.50 -3.64
C ASP A 123 -26.56 10.84 -3.23
N GLY A 124 -25.76 9.83 -2.88
CA GLY A 124 -24.37 9.97 -2.44
C GLY A 124 -24.19 10.25 -0.95
N SER A 125 -25.28 10.35 -0.16
CA SER A 125 -25.24 10.36 1.29
C SER A 125 -24.86 9.00 1.86
N ALA A 126 -24.55 8.92 3.15
CA ALA A 126 -24.23 7.67 3.81
C ALA A 126 -24.76 7.61 5.25
N THR A 127 -24.77 6.43 5.86
CA THR A 127 -25.07 6.30 7.30
C THR A 127 -23.96 6.90 8.17
N GLY A 128 -22.79 7.18 7.59
CA GLY A 128 -21.62 7.68 8.29
C GLY A 128 -20.91 6.62 9.11
N GLY A 129 -19.68 6.91 9.50
CA GLY A 129 -18.90 6.01 10.33
C GLY A 129 -17.40 6.26 10.24
N ARG A 130 -16.65 5.49 11.04
CA ARG A 130 -15.22 5.58 11.12
C ARG A 130 -14.62 4.18 11.24
N ILE A 131 -13.58 3.93 10.45
CA ILE A 131 -12.79 2.70 10.50
C ILE A 131 -11.39 3.09 10.97
N GLU A 132 -10.94 2.48 12.04
CA GLU A 132 -9.60 2.67 12.59
C GLU A 132 -8.74 1.46 12.27
N LEU A 133 -7.54 1.73 11.77
CA LEU A 133 -6.50 0.73 11.49
C LEU A 133 -5.27 1.09 12.31
N GLY A 134 -4.65 0.10 12.94
CA GLY A 134 -3.45 0.31 13.75
C GLY A 134 -2.45 -0.82 13.59
N ASP A 135 -1.14 -0.50 13.72
CA ASP A 135 -0.03 -1.47 13.71
C ASP A 135 0.62 -1.63 15.11
N GLY A 136 -0.04 -1.13 16.15
CA GLY A 136 0.46 -1.09 17.52
C GLY A 136 1.25 0.17 17.87
N GLN A 137 1.87 0.83 16.90
CA GLN A 137 2.62 2.08 17.11
C GLN A 137 1.92 3.28 16.46
N ARG A 138 1.21 3.05 15.37
CA ARG A 138 0.55 4.08 14.56
C ARG A 138 -0.91 3.73 14.39
N ARG A 139 -1.71 4.76 14.22
CA ARG A 139 -3.15 4.64 13.94
C ARG A 139 -3.51 5.51 12.76
N ALA A 140 -4.41 5.01 11.93
CA ALA A 140 -5.04 5.80 10.88
C ALA A 140 -6.54 5.60 10.95
N GLN A 141 -7.28 6.63 10.60
CA GLN A 141 -8.73 6.63 10.59
C GLN A 141 -9.21 6.92 9.17
N VAL A 142 -10.16 6.13 8.72
CA VAL A 142 -10.91 6.40 7.50
C VAL A 142 -12.34 6.75 7.92
N GLY A 143 -12.69 8.02 7.75
CA GLY A 143 -14.00 8.56 8.11
C GLY A 143 -14.89 8.72 6.90
N VAL A 144 -16.20 8.49 7.09
CA VAL A 144 -17.25 8.75 6.11
C VAL A 144 -18.22 9.76 6.70
N ASP A 145 -18.35 10.88 6.02
CA ASP A 145 -19.33 11.91 6.36
C ASP A 145 -20.75 11.45 5.98
N TRP A 146 -21.67 11.55 6.91
CA TRP A 146 -23.02 11.03 6.71
C TRP A 146 -23.83 11.79 5.66
N LEU A 147 -23.66 13.11 5.60
CA LEU A 147 -24.45 13.97 4.71
C LEU A 147 -23.96 13.89 3.25
N THR A 148 -22.64 13.90 3.07
CA THR A 148 -22.04 13.99 1.73
C THR A 148 -21.49 12.65 1.22
N GLY A 149 -21.39 11.63 2.08
CA GLY A 149 -20.68 10.38 1.79
C GLY A 149 -19.20 10.55 1.52
N ARG A 150 -18.62 11.70 1.91
CA ARG A 150 -17.21 12.01 1.67
C ARG A 150 -16.32 11.08 2.50
N VAL A 151 -15.38 10.43 1.83
CA VAL A 151 -14.37 9.58 2.46
C VAL A 151 -13.11 10.40 2.73
N SER A 152 -12.71 10.52 3.99
CA SER A 152 -11.51 11.21 4.45
C SER A 152 -10.57 10.24 5.17
N VAL A 153 -9.26 10.44 5.00
CA VAL A 153 -8.23 9.66 5.69
C VAL A 153 -7.47 10.59 6.61
N LEU A 154 -7.43 10.26 7.89
CA LEU A 154 -6.68 10.96 8.92
C LEU A 154 -5.62 10.02 9.47
N GLN A 155 -4.36 10.43 9.42
CA GLN A 155 -3.28 9.71 10.10
C GLN A 155 -3.16 10.28 11.51
N VAL A 156 -3.38 9.44 12.51
CA VAL A 156 -3.17 9.77 13.94
C VAL A 156 -1.84 9.16 14.34
N ARG A 157 -0.94 9.99 14.82
CA ARG A 157 0.36 9.55 15.37
C ARG A 157 0.19 8.84 16.68
#